data_b021ca452d20046ab65ee47b6dfdbf4d
#
_entry.id   b021ca452d20046ab65ee47b6dfdbf4d
#
_cell.length_a   1.000
_cell.length_b   1.000
_cell.length_c   1.000
_cell.angle_alpha   90.00
_cell.angle_beta   90.00
_cell.angle_gamma   90.00
#
_symmetry.space_group_name_H-M   'P 1'
#
loop_
_entity.id
_entity.type
_entity.pdbx_description
1 polymer ?
#
loop_
_entity_poly.entity_id
_entity_poly.type
_entity_poly.pdbx_seq_one_letter_code
_entity_poly.pdbx_strand_id
1 'polypeptide(L)'
;MITNFDYLKKDSKFSRFADVAISAEKIILMDPEASILNSRRAMEFAIKWMYSVDSELEMPYQDNLQSLMNAEEYRQIVGSDLWKRMDYIRRSGNNVAHSNKKLGMDEAMLCLENLFIYLDYIAYCYSTQYEERSFDKTIITSRIEKAKKSKEVAAATRIELEKGQEKSAKQELDLKKLIAENASLRDELSARRQEQQPTYVPKPLDLSEYKTRKLYIDSMLTDAGWTEGEDWLNEVELSGMPNKSKTGFADYVLYDDMHR
;
A
#
# COMPACT_ATOMS: atom_id res chain seq x y z
N MET A 1 18.81 -1.00 -11.16
CA MET A 1 17.78 -2.07 -11.08
C MET A 1 16.44 -1.40 -11.33
N ILE A 2 15.70 -1.83 -12.35
CA ILE A 2 14.40 -1.25 -12.74
C ILE A 2 13.34 -1.70 -11.73
N THR A 3 12.46 -0.78 -11.31
CA THR A 3 11.35 -1.05 -10.38
C THR A 3 10.04 -0.52 -10.96
N ASN A 4 8.90 -1.02 -10.43
CA ASN A 4 7.58 -0.51 -10.80
C ASN A 4 7.38 0.98 -10.43
N PHE A 5 8.19 1.50 -9.51
CA PHE A 5 8.06 2.87 -8.98
C PHE A 5 9.04 3.87 -9.61
N ASP A 6 9.92 3.46 -10.53
CA ASP A 6 10.93 4.35 -11.14
C ASP A 6 10.32 5.53 -11.89
N TYR A 7 9.08 5.40 -12.36
CA TYR A 7 8.36 6.48 -13.03
C TYR A 7 8.17 7.72 -12.16
N LEU A 8 8.04 7.53 -10.83
CA LEU A 8 7.86 8.64 -9.89
C LEU A 8 9.08 9.58 -9.86
N LYS A 9 10.25 9.10 -10.24
CA LYS A 9 11.48 9.91 -10.32
C LYS A 9 11.47 10.91 -11.46
N LYS A 10 10.59 10.77 -12.45
CA LYS A 10 10.44 11.73 -13.54
C LYS A 10 9.96 13.11 -13.04
N ASP A 11 9.24 13.14 -11.91
CA ASP A 11 8.78 14.36 -11.26
C ASP A 11 9.45 14.50 -9.89
N SER A 12 10.28 15.53 -9.73
CA SER A 12 11.04 15.78 -8.51
C SER A 12 10.17 15.99 -7.27
N LYS A 13 8.91 16.41 -7.45
CA LYS A 13 7.92 16.56 -6.36
C LYS A 13 7.66 15.26 -5.61
N PHE A 14 7.83 14.12 -6.28
CA PHE A 14 7.54 12.80 -5.74
C PHE A 14 8.78 12.10 -5.14
N SER A 15 9.96 12.72 -5.22
CA SER A 15 11.24 12.07 -4.89
C SER A 15 11.25 11.41 -3.52
N ARG A 16 10.64 12.03 -2.51
CA ARG A 16 10.65 11.56 -1.13
C ARG A 16 9.97 10.19 -0.97
N PHE A 17 8.75 10.05 -1.44
CA PHE A 17 8.03 8.79 -1.34
C PHE A 17 8.43 7.80 -2.45
N ALA A 18 8.91 8.30 -3.59
CA ALA A 18 9.45 7.47 -4.66
C ALA A 18 10.64 6.63 -4.20
N ASP A 19 11.61 7.22 -3.51
CA ASP A 19 12.80 6.51 -3.04
C ASP A 19 12.46 5.40 -2.05
N VAL A 20 11.48 5.65 -1.16
CA VAL A 20 11.01 4.65 -0.20
C VAL A 20 10.22 3.54 -0.86
N ALA A 21 9.35 3.85 -1.84
CA ALA A 21 8.60 2.86 -2.60
C ALA A 21 9.54 1.95 -3.43
N ILE A 22 10.54 2.53 -4.08
CA ILE A 22 11.59 1.79 -4.78
C ILE A 22 12.36 0.88 -3.83
N SER A 23 12.69 1.37 -2.62
CA SER A 23 13.38 0.58 -1.60
C SER A 23 12.51 -0.57 -1.09
N ALA A 24 11.21 -0.36 -0.92
CA ALA A 24 10.26 -1.40 -0.55
C ALA A 24 10.24 -2.54 -1.57
N GLU A 25 10.19 -2.22 -2.87
CA GLU A 25 10.23 -3.23 -3.92
C GLU A 25 11.58 -3.95 -4.03
N LYS A 26 12.68 -3.25 -3.82
CA LYS A 26 14.02 -3.85 -3.89
C LYS A 26 14.26 -4.90 -2.80
N ILE A 27 13.72 -4.68 -1.61
CA ILE A 27 13.98 -5.53 -0.45
C ILE A 27 13.03 -6.73 -0.30
N ILE A 28 11.91 -6.74 -1.01
CA ILE A 28 10.82 -7.73 -0.81
C ILE A 28 11.29 -9.19 -0.82
N LEU A 29 12.27 -9.53 -1.69
CA LEU A 29 12.78 -10.90 -1.79
C LEU A 29 13.70 -11.31 -0.66
N MET A 30 14.23 -10.34 0.08
CA MET A 30 15.17 -10.57 1.17
C MET A 30 14.47 -10.48 2.52
N ASP A 31 13.61 -9.50 2.65
CA ASP A 31 12.86 -9.20 3.86
C ASP A 31 11.46 -8.67 3.49
N PRO A 32 10.47 -9.56 3.37
CA PRO A 32 9.10 -9.17 3.09
C PRO A 32 8.51 -8.23 4.14
N GLU A 33 8.85 -8.41 5.42
CA GLU A 33 8.34 -7.55 6.50
C GLU A 33 8.91 -6.13 6.40
N ALA A 34 10.20 -5.98 6.12
CA ALA A 34 10.79 -4.68 5.85
C ALA A 34 10.19 -4.01 4.59
N SER A 35 9.82 -4.80 3.57
CA SER A 35 9.09 -4.30 2.39
C SER A 35 7.73 -3.72 2.77
N ILE A 36 6.96 -4.41 3.64
CA ILE A 36 5.66 -3.95 4.14
C ILE A 36 5.83 -2.64 4.93
N LEU A 37 6.81 -2.56 5.82
CA LEU A 37 7.10 -1.34 6.60
C LEU A 37 7.47 -0.16 5.70
N ASN A 38 8.31 -0.40 4.69
CA ASN A 38 8.67 0.64 3.72
C ASN A 38 7.48 1.04 2.84
N SER A 39 6.61 0.10 2.47
CA SER A 39 5.38 0.41 1.73
C SER A 39 4.47 1.33 2.54
N ARG A 40 4.27 1.05 3.84
CA ARG A 40 3.53 1.91 4.74
C ARG A 40 4.17 3.29 4.88
N ARG A 41 5.49 3.35 5.01
CA ARG A 41 6.25 4.61 5.12
C ARG A 41 6.16 5.45 3.84
N ALA A 42 6.27 4.83 2.66
CA ALA A 42 6.09 5.51 1.38
C ALA A 42 4.69 6.11 1.26
N MET A 43 3.66 5.33 1.63
CA MET A 43 2.28 5.79 1.66
C MET A 43 2.10 6.98 2.61
N GLU A 44 2.63 6.92 3.82
CA GLU A 44 2.56 8.03 4.79
C GLU A 44 3.21 9.30 4.25
N PHE A 45 4.38 9.20 3.61
CA PHE A 45 5.03 10.36 3.01
C PHE A 45 4.22 10.93 1.86
N ALA A 46 3.60 10.10 1.05
CA ALA A 46 2.74 10.53 -0.04
C ALA A 46 1.48 11.24 0.48
N ILE A 47 0.85 10.73 1.54
CA ILE A 47 -0.29 11.38 2.20
C ILE A 47 0.12 12.75 2.73
N LYS A 48 1.20 12.82 3.52
CA LYS A 48 1.70 14.09 4.08
C LYS A 48 2.08 15.09 2.98
N TRP A 49 2.60 14.59 1.86
CA TRP A 49 2.86 15.41 0.69
C TRP A 49 1.55 15.98 0.11
N MET A 50 0.49 15.18 -0.07
CA MET A 50 -0.81 15.68 -0.52
C MET A 50 -1.32 16.80 0.40
N TYR A 51 -1.30 16.61 1.72
CA TYR A 51 -1.67 17.67 2.68
C TYR A 51 -0.82 18.93 2.58
N SER A 52 0.41 18.83 2.08
CA SER A 52 1.29 20.00 1.93
C SER A 52 1.05 20.78 0.65
N VAL A 53 0.43 20.17 -0.39
CA VAL A 53 0.29 20.79 -1.71
C VAL A 53 -1.15 21.02 -2.15
N ASP A 54 -2.12 20.33 -1.55
CA ASP A 54 -3.53 20.43 -1.88
C ASP A 54 -4.25 21.36 -0.88
N SER A 55 -4.82 22.47 -1.38
CA SER A 55 -5.49 23.47 -0.53
C SER A 55 -6.83 22.98 0.05
N GLU A 56 -7.41 21.90 -0.47
CA GLU A 56 -8.61 21.29 0.10
C GLU A 56 -8.34 20.40 1.30
N LEU A 57 -7.06 20.11 1.58
CA LEU A 57 -6.64 19.27 2.69
C LEU A 57 -6.09 20.13 3.84
N GLU A 58 -6.84 20.20 4.93
CA GLU A 58 -6.36 20.81 6.16
C GLU A 58 -5.70 19.77 7.07
N MET A 59 -4.49 20.07 7.56
CA MET A 59 -3.76 19.15 8.42
C MET A 59 -4.52 18.95 9.73
N PRO A 60 -4.94 17.73 10.09
CA PRO A 60 -5.64 17.47 11.32
C PRO A 60 -4.74 17.73 12.54
N TYR A 61 -5.33 18.02 13.70
CA TYR A 61 -4.59 18.27 14.94
C TYR A 61 -3.60 17.13 15.30
N GLN A 62 -3.99 15.89 15.03
CA GLN A 62 -3.09 14.73 15.13
C GLN A 62 -2.61 14.33 13.74
N ASP A 63 -1.31 14.47 13.49
CA ASP A 63 -0.67 14.18 12.20
C ASP A 63 -0.25 12.70 12.03
N ASN A 64 -0.81 11.79 12.84
CA ASN A 64 -0.55 10.37 12.67
C ASN A 64 -1.28 9.82 11.42
N LEU A 65 -0.75 8.73 10.87
CA LEU A 65 -1.23 8.14 9.62
C LEU A 65 -2.74 7.85 9.65
N GLN A 66 -3.27 7.34 10.76
CA GLN A 66 -4.69 6.99 10.86
C GLN A 66 -5.58 8.23 10.84
N SER A 67 -5.20 9.29 11.54
CA SER A 67 -5.94 10.56 11.56
C SER A 67 -5.95 11.22 10.19
N LEU A 68 -4.79 11.23 9.51
CA LEU A 68 -4.67 11.75 8.14
C LEU A 68 -5.58 10.98 7.16
N MET A 69 -5.58 9.65 7.22
CA MET A 69 -6.41 8.81 6.35
C MET A 69 -7.90 8.90 6.63
N ASN A 70 -8.30 9.22 7.86
CA ASN A 70 -9.71 9.26 8.29
C ASN A 70 -10.34 10.65 8.20
N ALA A 71 -9.58 11.70 7.90
CA ALA A 71 -10.13 13.02 7.64
C ALA A 71 -11.17 12.93 6.50
N GLU A 72 -12.30 13.60 6.67
CA GLU A 72 -13.43 13.48 5.76
C GLU A 72 -13.07 13.95 4.35
N GLU A 73 -12.40 15.08 4.25
CA GLU A 73 -11.93 15.67 2.99
C GLU A 73 -10.99 14.71 2.26
N TYR A 74 -10.06 14.10 2.99
CA TYR A 74 -9.14 13.13 2.42
C TYR A 74 -9.85 11.89 1.88
N ARG A 75 -10.84 11.37 2.63
CA ARG A 75 -11.66 10.22 2.19
C ARG A 75 -12.50 10.52 0.97
N GLN A 76 -13.02 11.74 0.86
CA GLN A 76 -13.76 12.18 -0.32
C GLN A 76 -12.84 12.26 -1.54
N ILE A 77 -11.61 12.76 -1.38
CA ILE A 77 -10.62 12.89 -2.44
C ILE A 77 -10.19 11.52 -2.97
N VAL A 78 -9.76 10.61 -2.09
CA VAL A 78 -9.23 9.31 -2.53
C VAL A 78 -10.32 8.30 -2.87
N GLY A 79 -11.52 8.47 -2.34
CA GLY A 79 -12.64 7.55 -2.52
C GLY A 79 -12.48 6.25 -1.71
N SER A 80 -13.59 5.49 -1.62
CA SER A 80 -13.65 4.33 -0.73
C SER A 80 -12.74 3.17 -1.17
N ASP A 81 -12.55 2.97 -2.46
CA ASP A 81 -11.75 1.85 -2.96
C ASP A 81 -10.25 2.04 -2.71
N LEU A 82 -9.71 3.22 -3.05
CA LEU A 82 -8.32 3.53 -2.72
C LEU A 82 -8.09 3.56 -1.22
N TRP A 83 -9.04 4.10 -0.46
CA TRP A 83 -8.93 4.14 0.99
C TRP A 83 -8.80 2.72 1.60
N LYS A 84 -9.59 1.74 1.15
CA LYS A 84 -9.49 0.34 1.61
C LYS A 84 -8.13 -0.27 1.30
N ARG A 85 -7.57 0.01 0.12
CA ARG A 85 -6.23 -0.44 -0.29
C ARG A 85 -5.14 0.15 0.61
N MET A 86 -5.25 1.42 0.93
CA MET A 86 -4.34 2.12 1.83
C MET A 86 -4.47 1.59 3.27
N ASP A 87 -5.69 1.33 3.74
CA ASP A 87 -5.93 0.76 5.07
C ASP A 87 -5.32 -0.64 5.21
N TYR A 88 -5.36 -1.46 4.15
CA TYR A 88 -4.64 -2.71 4.12
C TYR A 88 -3.13 -2.52 4.36
N ILE A 89 -2.48 -1.59 3.66
CA ILE A 89 -1.04 -1.28 3.86
C ILE A 89 -0.79 -0.83 5.30
N ARG A 90 -1.64 0.05 5.83
CA ARG A 90 -1.52 0.56 7.21
C ARG A 90 -1.58 -0.57 8.24
N ARG A 91 -2.60 -1.44 8.13
CA ARG A 91 -2.79 -2.59 9.04
C ARG A 91 -1.65 -3.59 8.93
N SER A 92 -1.26 -3.97 7.72
CA SER A 92 -0.13 -4.88 7.51
C SER A 92 1.15 -4.33 8.12
N GLY A 93 1.43 -3.04 7.97
CA GLY A 93 2.57 -2.39 8.61
C GLY A 93 2.49 -2.34 10.14
N ASN A 94 1.29 -2.16 10.70
CA ASN A 94 1.09 -2.23 12.14
C ASN A 94 1.33 -3.66 12.66
N ASN A 95 0.83 -4.67 11.95
CA ASN A 95 1.01 -6.07 12.32
C ASN A 95 2.49 -6.46 12.34
N VAL A 96 3.27 -6.06 11.34
CA VAL A 96 4.73 -6.27 11.35
C VAL A 96 5.40 -5.59 12.55
N ALA A 97 4.96 -4.40 12.92
CA ALA A 97 5.59 -3.62 13.99
C ALA A 97 5.26 -4.14 15.41
N HIS A 98 4.07 -4.74 15.61
CA HIS A 98 3.52 -4.99 16.94
C HIS A 98 3.03 -6.43 17.17
N SER A 99 2.98 -7.28 16.16
CA SER A 99 2.47 -8.65 16.26
C SER A 99 3.59 -9.69 16.11
N ASN A 100 3.42 -10.85 16.75
CA ASN A 100 4.31 -11.99 16.57
C ASN A 100 3.98 -12.81 15.30
N LYS A 101 2.93 -12.44 14.54
CA LYS A 101 2.56 -13.10 13.29
C LYS A 101 3.51 -12.62 12.17
N LYS A 102 4.28 -13.54 11.62
CA LYS A 102 5.13 -13.26 10.46
C LYS A 102 4.28 -13.08 9.21
N LEU A 103 4.44 -11.95 8.55
CA LEU A 103 3.86 -11.70 7.24
C LEU A 103 4.84 -12.12 6.14
N GLY A 104 4.33 -12.77 5.11
CA GLY A 104 5.13 -13.40 4.07
C GLY A 104 5.22 -12.58 2.79
N MET A 105 5.66 -13.28 1.74
CA MET A 105 5.85 -12.72 0.41
C MET A 105 4.53 -12.25 -0.22
N ASP A 106 3.44 -12.98 0.00
CA ASP A 106 2.14 -12.65 -0.62
C ASP A 106 1.57 -11.36 -0.07
N GLU A 107 1.65 -11.16 1.25
CA GLU A 107 1.22 -9.92 1.91
C GLU A 107 2.09 -8.74 1.48
N ALA A 108 3.40 -8.94 1.41
CA ALA A 108 4.33 -7.90 0.95
C ALA A 108 4.07 -7.52 -0.52
N MET A 109 3.81 -8.50 -1.39
CA MET A 109 3.46 -8.27 -2.79
C MET A 109 2.16 -7.49 -2.91
N LEU A 110 1.15 -7.85 -2.11
CA LEU A 110 -0.13 -7.14 -2.09
C LEU A 110 0.02 -5.71 -1.57
N CYS A 111 0.87 -5.49 -0.55
CA CYS A 111 1.19 -4.15 -0.08
C CYS A 111 1.84 -3.29 -1.19
N LEU A 112 2.80 -3.85 -1.95
CA LEU A 112 3.42 -3.14 -3.06
C LEU A 112 2.43 -2.83 -4.19
N GLU A 113 1.57 -3.76 -4.54
CA GLU A 113 0.56 -3.57 -5.59
C GLU A 113 -0.47 -2.49 -5.18
N ASN A 114 -0.95 -2.53 -3.94
CA ASN A 114 -1.83 -1.48 -3.41
C ASN A 114 -1.12 -0.12 -3.33
N LEU A 115 0.14 -0.10 -2.92
CA LEU A 115 0.95 1.12 -2.91
C LEU A 115 1.11 1.68 -4.32
N PHE A 116 1.38 0.83 -5.31
CA PHE A 116 1.50 1.26 -6.70
C PHE A 116 0.21 1.93 -7.19
N ILE A 117 -0.95 1.32 -6.95
CA ILE A 117 -2.25 1.88 -7.35
C ILE A 117 -2.48 3.25 -6.70
N TYR A 118 -2.13 3.40 -5.43
CA TYR A 118 -2.26 4.67 -4.73
C TYR A 118 -1.29 5.75 -5.27
N LEU A 119 -0.03 5.40 -5.50
CA LEU A 119 0.96 6.35 -6.04
C LEU A 119 0.72 6.67 -7.52
N ASP A 120 0.14 5.75 -8.28
CA ASP A 120 -0.33 6.01 -9.65
C ASP A 120 -1.49 7.00 -9.66
N TYR A 121 -2.43 6.90 -8.71
CA TYR A 121 -3.48 7.91 -8.50
C TYR A 121 -2.88 9.29 -8.22
N ILE A 122 -1.88 9.39 -7.35
CA ILE A 122 -1.20 10.66 -7.08
C ILE A 122 -0.53 11.20 -8.35
N ALA A 123 0.16 10.36 -9.10
CA ALA A 123 0.78 10.77 -10.35
C ALA A 123 -0.25 11.22 -11.39
N TYR A 124 -1.39 10.53 -11.47
CA TYR A 124 -2.50 10.91 -12.35
C TYR A 124 -3.05 12.29 -11.99
N CYS A 125 -3.32 12.54 -10.71
CA CYS A 125 -3.94 13.80 -10.27
C CYS A 125 -2.99 14.99 -10.31
N TYR A 126 -1.72 14.80 -9.96
CA TYR A 126 -0.81 15.90 -9.67
C TYR A 126 0.38 16.04 -10.65
N SER A 127 0.68 15.04 -11.49
CA SER A 127 1.76 15.17 -12.45
C SER A 127 1.29 15.85 -13.74
N THR A 128 2.18 16.62 -14.36
CA THR A 128 1.95 17.21 -15.68
C THR A 128 2.22 16.25 -16.83
N GLN A 129 2.88 15.13 -16.56
CA GLN A 129 3.37 14.17 -17.57
C GLN A 129 2.95 12.75 -17.15
N TYR A 130 1.64 12.55 -16.90
CA TYR A 130 1.13 11.22 -16.57
C TYR A 130 1.11 10.33 -17.81
N GLU A 131 1.59 9.10 -17.65
CA GLU A 131 1.49 8.01 -18.61
C GLU A 131 0.80 6.84 -17.92
N GLU A 132 -0.18 6.23 -18.58
CA GLU A 132 -0.87 5.06 -18.03
C GLU A 132 0.08 3.86 -17.91
N ARG A 133 0.04 3.16 -16.78
CA ARG A 133 0.89 2.00 -16.49
C ARG A 133 0.21 0.99 -15.58
N SER A 134 0.76 -0.21 -15.54
CA SER A 134 0.29 -1.29 -14.66
C SER A 134 1.44 -1.81 -13.82
N PHE A 135 1.13 -2.36 -12.66
CA PHE A 135 2.10 -3.04 -11.82
C PHE A 135 2.55 -4.35 -12.51
N ASP A 136 3.85 -4.49 -12.70
CA ASP A 136 4.43 -5.66 -13.34
C ASP A 136 5.12 -6.56 -12.30
N LYS A 137 4.44 -7.65 -11.93
CA LYS A 137 4.97 -8.66 -10.99
C LYS A 137 6.21 -9.35 -11.53
N THR A 138 6.39 -9.42 -12.86
CA THR A 138 7.52 -10.11 -13.47
C THR A 138 8.85 -9.41 -13.17
N ILE A 139 8.82 -8.10 -12.96
CA ILE A 139 9.99 -7.33 -12.51
C ILE A 139 10.53 -7.88 -11.19
N ILE A 140 9.66 -8.29 -10.27
CA ILE A 140 10.05 -8.85 -8.97
C ILE A 140 10.41 -10.32 -9.10
N THR A 141 9.56 -11.12 -9.75
CA THR A 141 9.74 -12.58 -9.83
C THR A 141 10.98 -12.96 -10.66
N SER A 142 11.31 -12.23 -11.71
CA SER A 142 12.56 -12.45 -12.48
C SER A 142 13.84 -12.26 -11.64
N ARG A 143 13.74 -11.51 -10.53
CA ARG A 143 14.87 -11.34 -9.61
C ARG A 143 15.07 -12.56 -8.71
N ILE A 144 14.01 -13.34 -8.44
CA ILE A 144 14.12 -14.59 -7.66
C ILE A 144 15.09 -15.56 -8.33
N GLU A 145 15.01 -15.67 -9.66
CA GLU A 145 15.89 -16.56 -10.42
C GLU A 145 17.34 -16.09 -10.41
N LYS A 146 17.56 -14.77 -10.44
CA LYS A 146 18.90 -14.16 -10.36
C LYS A 146 19.46 -14.15 -8.95
N ALA A 147 18.62 -13.92 -7.92
CA ALA A 147 19.04 -13.86 -6.52
C ALA A 147 19.47 -15.23 -5.97
N LYS A 148 18.95 -16.33 -6.50
CA LYS A 148 19.43 -17.69 -6.20
C LYS A 148 20.91 -17.87 -6.59
N LYS A 149 21.46 -16.97 -7.42
CA LYS A 149 22.85 -17.05 -7.90
C LYS A 149 23.86 -16.16 -7.16
N SER A 150 23.44 -15.26 -6.26
CA SER A 150 24.45 -14.41 -5.58
C SER A 150 24.02 -13.95 -4.19
N LYS A 151 24.67 -14.52 -3.17
CA LYS A 151 24.63 -14.05 -1.78
C LYS A 151 25.23 -12.64 -1.59
N GLU A 152 25.96 -12.12 -2.57
CA GLU A 152 26.60 -10.80 -2.51
C GLU A 152 25.64 -9.64 -2.70
N VAL A 153 24.52 -9.84 -3.44
CA VAL A 153 23.50 -8.82 -3.66
C VAL A 153 22.77 -8.45 -2.35
N ALA A 154 22.66 -9.40 -1.41
CA ALA A 154 21.99 -9.18 -0.13
C ALA A 154 22.69 -8.11 0.74
N ALA A 155 24.02 -8.12 0.77
CA ALA A 155 24.80 -7.16 1.57
C ALA A 155 24.74 -5.73 0.95
N ALA A 156 24.79 -5.62 -0.38
CA ALA A 156 24.76 -4.34 -1.08
C ALA A 156 23.39 -3.63 -0.93
N THR A 157 22.29 -4.41 -0.97
CA THR A 157 20.93 -3.82 -0.82
C THR A 157 20.68 -3.31 0.60
N ARG A 158 21.25 -3.98 1.61
CA ARG A 158 21.17 -3.54 3.02
C ARG A 158 21.88 -2.21 3.24
N ILE A 159 23.08 -2.06 2.66
CA ILE A 159 23.87 -0.81 2.71
C ILE A 159 23.15 0.33 1.96
N GLU A 160 22.48 0.01 0.86
CA GLU A 160 21.70 0.99 0.08
C GLU A 160 20.44 1.45 0.85
N LEU A 161 19.83 0.55 1.63
CA LEU A 161 18.69 0.86 2.50
C LEU A 161 19.09 1.82 3.65
N GLU A 162 20.23 1.54 4.30
CA GLU A 162 20.77 2.38 5.38
C GLU A 162 21.14 3.78 4.85
N LYS A 163 21.78 3.87 3.68
CA LYS A 163 22.05 5.15 3.01
C LYS A 163 20.78 5.88 2.58
N GLY A 164 19.72 5.15 2.19
CA GLY A 164 18.42 5.71 1.88
C GLY A 164 17.74 6.34 3.08
N GLN A 165 17.91 5.75 4.27
CA GLN A 165 17.38 6.28 5.53
C GLN A 165 18.10 7.56 5.98
N GLU A 166 19.43 7.63 5.85
CA GLU A 166 20.20 8.86 6.15
C GLU A 166 19.86 10.00 5.18
N LYS A 167 19.69 9.67 3.89
CA LYS A 167 19.27 10.64 2.87
C LYS A 167 17.85 11.18 3.13
N SER A 168 16.95 10.32 3.61
CA SER A 168 15.58 10.68 3.97
C SER A 168 15.51 11.67 5.12
N ALA A 169 16.38 11.55 6.14
CA ALA A 169 16.45 12.48 7.25
C ALA A 169 16.93 13.87 6.82
N LYS A 170 17.86 13.93 5.86
CA LYS A 170 18.36 15.19 5.29
C LYS A 170 17.31 15.89 4.43
N GLN A 171 16.54 15.09 3.66
CA GLN A 171 15.44 15.57 2.81
C GLN A 171 14.25 16.09 3.64
N GLU A 172 14.09 15.62 4.89
CA GLU A 172 13.04 16.12 5.80
C GLU A 172 13.27 17.57 6.19
N LEU A 173 14.54 17.98 6.32
CA LEU A 173 14.91 19.36 6.62
C LEU A 173 14.69 20.29 5.40
N ASP A 174 14.98 19.78 4.20
CA ASP A 174 14.82 20.53 2.95
C ASP A 174 13.33 20.64 2.53
N LEU A 175 12.51 19.64 2.90
CA LEU A 175 11.07 19.67 2.64
C LEU A 175 10.36 20.78 3.44
N LYS A 176 10.79 21.03 4.69
CA LYS A 176 10.25 22.16 5.49
C LYS A 176 10.49 23.51 4.82
N LYS A 177 11.60 23.66 4.09
CA LYS A 177 11.89 24.88 3.32
C LYS A 177 11.01 24.96 2.06
N LEU A 178 10.83 23.81 1.35
CA LEU A 178 10.02 23.73 0.14
C LEU A 178 8.51 23.91 0.39
N ILE A 179 8.00 23.52 1.57
CA ILE A 179 6.61 23.73 1.97
C ILE A 179 6.29 25.24 2.03
N ALA A 180 7.25 26.07 2.49
CA ALA A 180 7.09 27.52 2.52
C ALA A 180 7.08 28.16 1.12
N GLU A 181 7.79 27.56 0.16
CA GLU A 181 7.88 28.06 -1.22
C GLU A 181 6.72 27.59 -2.11
N ASN A 182 6.01 26.50 -1.72
CA ASN A 182 4.98 25.87 -2.55
C ASN A 182 3.54 26.34 -2.27
N ALA A 183 3.34 27.36 -1.40
CA ALA A 183 1.99 27.85 -1.08
C ALA A 183 1.20 28.28 -2.35
N SER A 184 1.87 28.89 -3.31
CA SER A 184 1.25 29.33 -4.57
C SER A 184 0.88 28.19 -5.55
N LEU A 185 1.53 27.00 -5.41
CA LEU A 185 1.25 25.86 -6.25
C LEU A 185 0.09 24.98 -5.74
N ARG A 186 -0.31 25.18 -4.47
CA ARG A 186 -1.39 24.38 -3.86
C ARG A 186 -2.71 24.53 -4.59
N ASP A 187 -3.08 25.78 -4.90
CA ASP A 187 -4.37 26.07 -5.55
C ASP A 187 -4.41 25.50 -6.98
N GLU A 188 -3.32 25.60 -7.73
CA GLU A 188 -3.21 25.03 -9.08
C GLU A 188 -3.32 23.50 -9.05
N LEU A 189 -2.62 22.84 -8.11
CA LEU A 189 -2.64 21.38 -7.98
C LEU A 189 -4.01 20.88 -7.50
N SER A 190 -4.67 21.63 -6.60
CA SER A 190 -6.01 21.31 -6.14
C SER A 190 -7.02 21.41 -7.27
N ALA A 191 -6.99 22.49 -8.06
CA ALA A 191 -7.87 22.66 -9.20
C ALA A 191 -7.70 21.54 -10.24
N ARG A 192 -6.44 21.16 -10.51
CA ARG A 192 -6.15 20.05 -11.41
C ARG A 192 -6.66 18.71 -10.89
N ARG A 193 -6.52 18.44 -9.59
CA ARG A 193 -7.09 17.24 -8.97
C ARG A 193 -8.61 17.21 -9.12
N GLN A 194 -9.31 18.33 -8.85
CA GLN A 194 -10.77 18.42 -8.99
C GLN A 194 -11.22 18.09 -10.41
N GLU A 195 -10.49 18.54 -11.41
CA GLU A 195 -10.80 18.28 -12.82
C GLU A 195 -10.63 16.80 -13.18
N GLN A 196 -9.57 16.16 -12.69
CA GLN A 196 -9.18 14.81 -13.13
C GLN A 196 -9.74 13.69 -12.26
N GLN A 197 -9.93 13.92 -10.96
CA GLN A 197 -10.40 12.92 -10.01
C GLN A 197 -11.69 12.19 -10.44
N PRO A 198 -12.74 12.86 -10.97
CA PRO A 198 -13.98 12.18 -11.33
C PRO A 198 -13.82 11.14 -12.46
N THR A 199 -12.77 11.24 -13.25
CA THR A 199 -12.50 10.35 -14.40
C THR A 199 -11.59 9.20 -14.04
N TYR A 200 -10.96 9.20 -12.85
CA TYR A 200 -10.04 8.15 -12.45
C TYR A 200 -10.77 6.90 -11.95
N VAL A 201 -10.46 5.78 -12.56
CA VAL A 201 -10.94 4.46 -12.13
C VAL A 201 -9.76 3.62 -11.66
N PRO A 202 -9.72 3.23 -10.37
CA PRO A 202 -8.64 2.39 -9.86
C PRO A 202 -8.59 1.05 -10.59
N LYS A 203 -7.39 0.65 -11.01
CA LYS A 203 -7.19 -0.64 -11.69
C LYS A 203 -7.45 -1.79 -10.71
N PRO A 204 -8.11 -2.86 -11.16
CA PRO A 204 -8.32 -4.02 -10.33
C PRO A 204 -7.00 -4.70 -9.97
N LEU A 205 -6.95 -5.35 -8.82
CA LEU A 205 -5.83 -6.22 -8.46
C LEU A 205 -5.84 -7.48 -9.33
N ASP A 206 -4.67 -7.87 -9.80
CA ASP A 206 -4.48 -9.14 -10.52
C ASP A 206 -4.31 -10.30 -9.51
N LEU A 207 -5.37 -10.61 -8.79
CA LEU A 207 -5.42 -11.71 -7.83
C LEU A 207 -6.62 -12.60 -8.14
N SER A 208 -6.47 -13.92 -7.90
CA SER A 208 -7.61 -14.80 -7.88
C SER A 208 -8.57 -14.40 -6.75
N GLU A 209 -9.87 -14.69 -6.94
CA GLU A 209 -10.90 -14.41 -5.93
C GLU A 209 -10.56 -15.03 -4.57
N TYR A 210 -10.11 -16.28 -4.56
CA TYR A 210 -9.63 -16.97 -3.37
C TYR A 210 -8.51 -16.20 -2.65
N LYS A 211 -7.50 -15.76 -3.39
CA LYS A 211 -6.36 -15.04 -2.82
C LYS A 211 -6.75 -13.65 -2.29
N THR A 212 -7.65 -12.98 -2.98
CA THR A 212 -8.21 -11.70 -2.53
C THR A 212 -8.99 -11.86 -1.23
N ARG A 213 -9.86 -12.87 -1.14
CA ARG A 213 -10.60 -13.17 0.09
C ARG A 213 -9.64 -13.46 1.24
N LYS A 214 -8.71 -14.38 1.07
CA LYS A 214 -7.77 -14.79 2.11
C LYS A 214 -6.95 -13.61 2.65
N LEU A 215 -6.42 -12.77 1.79
CA LEU A 215 -5.54 -11.67 2.21
C LEU A 215 -6.30 -10.47 2.80
N TYR A 216 -7.51 -10.19 2.30
CA TYR A 216 -8.28 -9.04 2.79
C TYR A 216 -9.23 -9.44 3.94
N ILE A 217 -9.99 -10.52 3.78
CA ILE A 217 -11.03 -10.90 4.75
C ILE A 217 -10.39 -11.47 6.01
N ASP A 218 -9.43 -12.39 5.90
CA ASP A 218 -8.73 -12.95 7.06
C ASP A 218 -8.05 -11.86 7.89
N SER A 219 -7.41 -10.88 7.21
CA SER A 219 -6.81 -9.73 7.90
C SER A 219 -7.86 -8.89 8.64
N MET A 220 -9.01 -8.66 8.03
CA MET A 220 -10.09 -7.88 8.65
C MET A 220 -10.69 -8.60 9.86
N LEU A 221 -10.92 -9.91 9.78
CA LEU A 221 -11.42 -10.73 10.89
C LEU A 221 -10.42 -10.74 12.05
N THR A 222 -9.14 -10.98 11.76
CA THR A 222 -8.08 -10.96 12.78
C THR A 222 -7.95 -9.59 13.46
N ASP A 223 -8.04 -8.50 12.70
CA ASP A 223 -7.96 -7.13 13.25
C ASP A 223 -9.21 -6.75 14.07
N ALA A 224 -10.33 -7.40 13.78
CA ALA A 224 -11.55 -7.28 14.60
C ALA A 224 -11.49 -8.10 15.90
N GLY A 225 -10.40 -8.85 16.12
CA GLY A 225 -10.20 -9.69 17.30
C GLY A 225 -10.71 -11.12 17.16
N TRP A 226 -11.11 -11.53 15.96
CA TRP A 226 -11.63 -12.85 15.68
C TRP A 226 -10.50 -13.83 15.37
N THR A 227 -10.54 -15.02 15.96
CA THR A 227 -9.51 -16.06 15.85
C THR A 227 -9.92 -17.13 14.85
N GLU A 228 -9.05 -17.42 13.87
CA GLU A 228 -9.26 -18.54 12.94
C GLU A 228 -9.26 -19.88 13.69
N GLY A 229 -10.25 -20.70 13.43
CA GLY A 229 -10.42 -21.99 14.10
C GLY A 229 -11.27 -21.97 15.37
N GLU A 230 -11.54 -20.77 15.93
CA GLU A 230 -12.42 -20.57 17.09
C GLU A 230 -13.66 -19.77 16.71
N ASP A 231 -13.46 -18.53 16.23
CA ASP A 231 -14.56 -17.61 15.92
C ASP A 231 -14.99 -17.71 14.44
N TRP A 232 -14.13 -18.24 13.57
CA TRP A 232 -14.45 -18.43 12.18
C TRP A 232 -13.64 -19.56 11.51
N LEU A 233 -14.25 -20.18 10.48
CA LEU A 233 -13.62 -21.17 9.63
C LEU A 233 -13.79 -20.77 8.16
N ASN A 234 -12.82 -21.10 7.31
CA ASN A 234 -12.89 -20.95 5.87
C ASN A 234 -13.12 -22.31 5.18
N GLU A 235 -13.69 -22.26 3.96
CA GLU A 235 -13.90 -23.42 3.08
C GLU A 235 -14.62 -24.60 3.77
N VAL A 236 -15.66 -24.31 4.56
CA VAL A 236 -16.42 -25.32 5.31
C VAL A 236 -17.35 -26.08 4.37
N GLU A 237 -17.25 -27.39 4.34
CA GLU A 237 -18.16 -28.24 3.58
C GLU A 237 -19.55 -28.25 4.19
N LEU A 238 -20.56 -27.92 3.38
CA LEU A 238 -21.97 -27.95 3.73
C LEU A 238 -22.66 -29.14 3.09
N SER A 239 -23.44 -29.87 3.88
CA SER A 239 -24.28 -30.96 3.42
C SER A 239 -25.75 -30.53 3.21
N GLY A 240 -26.49 -31.27 2.38
CA GLY A 240 -27.91 -30.98 2.15
C GLY A 240 -28.19 -29.90 1.09
N MET A 241 -27.21 -29.54 0.31
CA MET A 241 -27.34 -28.55 -0.77
C MET A 241 -28.26 -29.09 -1.91
N PRO A 242 -28.99 -28.21 -2.62
CA PRO A 242 -29.93 -28.62 -3.69
C PRO A 242 -29.25 -29.06 -4.98
N ASN A 243 -27.93 -29.16 -5.01
CA ASN A 243 -27.16 -29.64 -6.19
C ASN A 243 -27.09 -31.18 -6.26
N LYS A 244 -26.58 -31.71 -7.37
CA LYS A 244 -26.48 -33.17 -7.60
C LYS A 244 -25.57 -33.89 -6.59
N SER A 245 -24.54 -33.24 -6.11
CA SER A 245 -23.61 -33.78 -5.10
C SER A 245 -24.16 -33.70 -3.67
N LYS A 246 -25.21 -32.91 -3.42
CA LYS A 246 -25.77 -32.60 -2.11
C LYS A 246 -24.76 -31.97 -1.14
N THR A 247 -23.63 -31.52 -1.66
CA THR A 247 -22.57 -30.82 -0.90
C THR A 247 -22.22 -29.50 -1.56
N GLY A 248 -21.73 -28.56 -0.79
CA GLY A 248 -21.21 -27.28 -1.23
C GLY A 248 -20.18 -26.79 -0.22
N PHE A 249 -19.55 -25.67 -0.49
CA PHE A 249 -18.60 -25.06 0.42
C PHE A 249 -19.06 -23.66 0.77
N ALA A 250 -18.98 -23.31 2.06
CA ALA A 250 -19.08 -21.94 2.51
C ALA A 250 -17.67 -21.35 2.56
N ASP A 251 -17.50 -20.18 1.96
CA ASP A 251 -16.21 -19.50 1.93
C ASP A 251 -15.77 -19.11 3.34
N TYR A 252 -16.71 -18.67 4.17
CA TYR A 252 -16.51 -18.36 5.59
C TYR A 252 -17.74 -18.78 6.38
N VAL A 253 -17.50 -19.34 7.56
CA VAL A 253 -18.50 -19.58 8.59
C VAL A 253 -18.04 -18.84 9.84
N LEU A 254 -18.89 -17.95 10.34
CA LEU A 254 -18.64 -17.16 11.54
C LEU A 254 -19.46 -17.75 12.67
N TYR A 255 -18.88 -17.84 13.86
CA TYR A 255 -19.53 -18.35 15.05
C TYR A 255 -19.81 -17.20 16.03
N ASP A 256 -20.93 -17.27 16.72
CA ASP A 256 -21.20 -16.38 17.84
C ASP A 256 -20.47 -16.84 19.11
N ASP A 257 -20.58 -16.05 20.20
CA ASP A 257 -19.99 -16.37 21.51
C ASP A 257 -20.48 -17.72 22.11
N MET A 258 -21.49 -18.33 21.50
CA MET A 258 -22.02 -19.64 21.87
C MET A 258 -21.62 -20.75 20.88
N HIS A 259 -20.70 -20.47 19.94
CA HIS A 259 -20.28 -21.39 18.87
C HIS A 259 -21.46 -21.97 18.06
N ARG A 260 -22.43 -21.11 17.69
CA ARG A 260 -23.60 -21.47 16.89
C ARG A 260 -23.52 -20.85 15.48
#